data_edb650131e61556c6220629606b83e14
#
_entry.id   edb650131e61556c6220629606b83e14
#
_cell.length_a   1.000
_cell.length_b   1.000
_cell.length_c   1.000
_cell.angle_alpha   90.00
_cell.angle_beta   90.00
_cell.angle_gamma   90.00
#
_symmetry.space_group_name_H-M   'P 1'
#
loop_
_entity.id
_entity.type
_entity.pdbx_description
1 polymer ?
#
loop_
_entity_poly.entity_id
_entity_poly.type
_entity_poly.pdbx_seq_one_letter_code
_entity_poly.pdbx_strand_id
1 'polypeptide(L)'
;ARPTTDFAKENIFNVLNGYIDFEDAVALDLFSGTGSITLELLSRGCSQVISVELDRDHHRFIQECLNKLTKVEGQRSAVIPIRGDVFRFVKSCKQQFDFIFADPPYALKELPTIPDLIFEKNLLKEDGIFVFEHGKDYDFSQHPHFVEHRSYGSVNFSLFKSIV
;
A
#
# COMPACT_ATOMS: atom_id res chain seq x y z
N ALA A 1 -6.55 0.05 -12.57
CA ALA A 1 -6.32 -1.13 -11.72
C ALA A 1 -7.65 -1.69 -11.24
N ARG A 2 -7.77 -2.99 -11.19
CA ARG A 2 -8.94 -3.62 -10.60
C ARG A 2 -8.74 -3.73 -9.08
N PRO A 3 -9.84 -3.67 -8.30
CA PRO A 3 -9.73 -3.78 -6.85
C PRO A 3 -9.12 -5.13 -6.43
N THR A 4 -8.34 -5.12 -5.36
CA THR A 4 -7.89 -6.35 -4.71
C THR A 4 -9.13 -7.10 -4.21
N THR A 5 -9.24 -8.38 -4.51
CA THR A 5 -10.39 -9.17 -4.08
C THR A 5 -10.44 -9.28 -2.56
N ASP A 6 -11.63 -9.43 -1.99
CA ASP A 6 -11.78 -9.60 -0.54
C ASP A 6 -11.04 -10.83 -0.04
N PHE A 7 -11.08 -11.92 -0.80
CA PHE A 7 -10.36 -13.14 -0.48
C PHE A 7 -8.84 -12.90 -0.39
N ALA A 8 -8.27 -12.25 -1.41
CA ALA A 8 -6.83 -11.96 -1.44
C ALA A 8 -6.45 -10.99 -0.31
N LYS A 9 -7.27 -9.97 -0.08
CA LYS A 9 -7.04 -8.99 0.98
C LYS A 9 -7.00 -9.64 2.35
N GLU A 10 -8.00 -10.46 2.67
CA GLU A 10 -8.06 -11.17 3.95
C GLU A 10 -6.83 -12.06 4.15
N ASN A 11 -6.46 -12.81 3.13
CA ASN A 11 -5.34 -13.72 3.22
C ASN A 11 -4.01 -12.99 3.37
N ILE A 12 -3.77 -11.91 2.62
CA ILE A 12 -2.50 -11.20 2.74
C ILE A 12 -2.37 -10.52 4.11
N PHE A 13 -3.45 -9.97 4.66
CA PHE A 13 -3.39 -9.36 5.99
C PHE A 13 -3.16 -10.40 7.08
N ASN A 14 -3.69 -11.63 6.92
CA ASN A 14 -3.37 -12.71 7.84
C ASN A 14 -1.87 -13.04 7.84
N VAL A 15 -1.25 -13.05 6.67
CA VAL A 15 0.20 -13.24 6.55
C VAL A 15 0.94 -12.06 7.20
N LEU A 16 0.48 -10.85 6.96
CA LEU A 16 1.13 -9.63 7.46
C LEU A 16 1.11 -9.53 8.98
N ASN A 17 0.14 -10.14 9.66
CA ASN A 17 0.10 -10.18 11.13
C ASN A 17 1.36 -10.83 11.72
N GLY A 18 2.06 -11.65 10.97
CA GLY A 18 3.34 -12.23 11.39
C GLY A 18 4.55 -11.32 11.16
N TYR A 19 4.37 -10.21 10.45
CA TYR A 19 5.44 -9.29 10.09
C TYR A 19 5.35 -7.95 10.80
N ILE A 20 4.14 -7.46 11.05
CA ILE A 20 3.93 -6.09 11.52
C ILE A 20 2.71 -6.02 12.45
N ASP A 21 2.82 -5.18 13.47
CA ASP A 21 1.70 -4.74 14.27
C ASP A 21 1.19 -3.43 13.66
N PHE A 22 -0.03 -3.43 13.17
CA PHE A 22 -0.60 -2.24 12.52
C PHE A 22 -1.02 -1.16 13.51
N GLU A 23 -1.20 -1.50 14.78
CA GLU A 23 -1.60 -0.51 15.80
C GLU A 23 -0.57 0.62 15.87
N ASP A 24 -1.04 1.85 15.70
CA ASP A 24 -0.23 3.07 15.67
C ASP A 24 0.79 3.15 14.52
N ALA A 25 0.71 2.25 13.55
CA ALA A 25 1.62 2.27 12.40
C ALA A 25 1.32 3.43 11.46
N VAL A 26 2.35 3.87 10.75
CA VAL A 26 2.24 4.86 9.67
C VAL A 26 2.35 4.14 8.34
N ALA A 27 1.33 4.29 7.49
CA ALA A 27 1.22 3.51 6.26
C ALA A 27 1.08 4.37 5.02
N LEU A 28 1.50 3.81 3.89
CA LEU A 28 1.40 4.43 2.57
C LEU A 28 0.68 3.46 1.64
N ASP A 29 -0.41 3.91 1.02
CA ASP A 29 -1.20 3.15 0.06
C ASP A 29 -1.07 3.80 -1.31
N LEU A 30 -0.25 3.19 -2.17
CA LEU A 30 0.03 3.70 -3.51
C LEU A 30 -0.90 3.03 -4.53
N PHE A 31 -1.42 3.82 -5.47
CA PHE A 31 -2.44 3.38 -6.42
C PHE A 31 -3.69 2.90 -5.66
N SER A 32 -4.15 3.73 -4.73
CA SER A 32 -5.13 3.29 -3.74
C SER A 32 -6.52 2.96 -4.31
N GLY A 33 -6.82 3.36 -5.54
CA GLY A 33 -8.10 3.05 -6.19
C GLY A 33 -9.27 3.53 -5.36
N THR A 34 -10.18 2.63 -5.01
CA THR A 34 -11.35 2.96 -4.18
C THR A 34 -11.05 3.07 -2.69
N GLY A 35 -9.81 2.80 -2.28
CA GLY A 35 -9.39 2.94 -0.89
C GLY A 35 -9.64 1.72 -0.01
N SER A 36 -9.88 0.56 -0.60
CA SER A 36 -10.13 -0.67 0.15
C SER A 36 -9.01 -0.99 1.13
N ILE A 37 -7.75 -0.86 0.70
CA ILE A 37 -6.59 -1.12 1.55
C ILE A 37 -6.45 -0.01 2.60
N THR A 38 -6.66 1.25 2.22
CA THR A 38 -6.65 2.37 3.17
C THR A 38 -7.62 2.13 4.32
N LEU A 39 -8.86 1.74 3.99
CA LEU A 39 -9.88 1.47 5.00
C LEU A 39 -9.52 0.29 5.90
N GLU A 40 -8.93 -0.75 5.32
CA GLU A 40 -8.46 -1.90 6.09
C GLU A 40 -7.35 -1.50 7.08
N LEU A 41 -6.41 -0.69 6.64
CA LEU A 41 -5.32 -0.19 7.49
C LEU A 41 -5.85 0.63 8.66
N LEU A 42 -6.85 1.49 8.40
CA LEU A 42 -7.50 2.25 9.46
C LEU A 42 -8.18 1.35 10.47
N SER A 43 -8.89 0.33 10.00
CA SER A 43 -9.61 -0.60 10.88
C SER A 43 -8.66 -1.40 11.77
N ARG A 44 -7.40 -1.55 11.35
CA ARG A 44 -6.37 -2.25 12.11
C ARG A 44 -5.57 -1.34 13.05
N GLY A 45 -5.91 -0.06 13.10
CA GLY A 45 -5.35 0.85 14.10
C GLY A 45 -4.21 1.74 13.62
N CYS A 46 -3.94 1.82 12.32
CA CYS A 46 -2.90 2.72 11.82
C CYS A 46 -3.18 4.16 12.26
N SER A 47 -2.15 4.85 12.75
CA SER A 47 -2.29 6.23 13.21
C SER A 47 -2.34 7.23 12.05
N GLN A 48 -1.69 6.88 10.93
CA GLN A 48 -1.68 7.72 9.74
C GLN A 48 -1.63 6.83 8.50
N VAL A 49 -2.44 7.16 7.51
CA VAL A 49 -2.38 6.52 6.18
C VAL A 49 -2.34 7.62 5.13
N ILE A 50 -1.30 7.62 4.31
CA ILE A 50 -1.24 8.46 3.13
C ILE A 50 -1.72 7.61 1.96
N SER A 51 -2.75 8.07 1.28
CA SER A 51 -3.42 7.35 0.19
C SER A 51 -3.23 8.14 -1.10
N VAL A 52 -2.48 7.59 -2.06
CA VAL A 52 -2.14 8.28 -3.30
C VAL A 52 -2.90 7.66 -4.46
N GLU A 53 -3.67 8.47 -5.17
CA GLU A 53 -4.48 8.04 -6.31
C GLU A 53 -4.55 9.14 -7.37
N LEU A 54 -4.28 8.78 -8.60
CA LEU A 54 -4.30 9.72 -9.73
C LEU A 54 -5.73 10.01 -10.21
N ASP A 55 -6.61 9.03 -10.16
CA ASP A 55 -7.99 9.15 -10.66
C ASP A 55 -8.82 10.06 -9.76
N ARG A 56 -9.44 11.08 -10.37
CA ARG A 56 -10.22 12.09 -9.64
C ARG A 56 -11.41 11.47 -8.89
N ASP A 57 -12.11 10.56 -9.52
CA ASP A 57 -13.32 9.98 -8.95
C ASP A 57 -13.01 9.04 -7.80
N HIS A 58 -11.95 8.25 -7.92
CA HIS A 58 -11.48 7.39 -6.84
C HIS A 58 -11.01 8.23 -5.64
N HIS A 59 -10.27 9.29 -5.89
CA HIS A 59 -9.81 10.20 -4.83
C HIS A 59 -10.99 10.84 -4.09
N ARG A 60 -11.99 11.30 -4.84
CA ARG A 60 -13.20 11.89 -4.25
C ARG A 60 -13.94 10.87 -3.40
N PHE A 61 -14.07 9.65 -3.88
CA PHE A 61 -14.73 8.57 -3.16
C PHE A 61 -14.03 8.29 -1.82
N ILE A 62 -12.72 8.24 -1.80
CA ILE A 62 -11.93 8.06 -0.58
C ILE A 62 -12.21 9.19 0.40
N GLN A 63 -12.19 10.44 -0.06
CA GLN A 63 -12.48 11.60 0.79
C GLN A 63 -13.87 11.52 1.41
N GLU A 64 -14.88 11.14 0.64
CA GLU A 64 -16.25 11.01 1.13
C GLU A 64 -16.37 9.91 2.19
N CYS A 65 -15.76 8.75 1.96
CA CYS A 65 -15.76 7.65 2.92
C CYS A 65 -15.08 8.04 4.23
N LEU A 66 -13.97 8.76 4.15
CA LEU A 66 -13.24 9.21 5.32
C LEU A 66 -14.00 10.24 6.13
N ASN A 67 -14.67 11.19 5.46
CA ASN A 67 -15.49 12.18 6.12
C ASN A 67 -16.63 11.54 6.91
N LYS A 68 -17.24 10.50 6.35
CA LYS A 68 -18.31 9.76 7.05
C LYS A 68 -17.78 9.05 8.28
N LEU A 69 -16.64 8.38 8.16
CA LEU A 69 -16.02 7.66 9.29
C LEU A 69 -15.63 8.60 10.42
N THR A 70 -15.01 9.72 10.08
CA THR A 70 -14.58 10.71 11.08
C THR A 70 -15.77 11.27 11.87
N LYS A 71 -16.90 11.50 11.19
CA LYS A 71 -18.10 12.02 11.86
C LYS A 71 -18.73 11.01 12.79
N VAL A 72 -18.74 9.73 12.42
CA VAL A 72 -19.45 8.69 13.16
C VAL A 72 -18.67 8.20 14.37
N GLU A 73 -17.36 8.06 14.22
CA GLU A 73 -16.53 7.38 15.21
C GLU A 73 -15.66 8.32 16.04
N GLY A 74 -15.62 9.60 15.72
CA GLY A 74 -14.76 10.56 16.40
C GLY A 74 -13.29 10.18 16.30
N GLN A 75 -12.92 9.44 15.28
CA GLN A 75 -11.56 8.91 15.13
C GLN A 75 -10.56 10.02 14.87
N ARG A 76 -9.41 9.90 15.52
CA ARG A 76 -8.29 10.82 15.36
C ARG A 76 -7.26 10.31 14.35
N SER A 77 -7.51 9.18 13.72
CA SER A 77 -6.61 8.65 12.71
C SER A 77 -6.52 9.63 11.54
N ALA A 78 -5.31 9.99 11.18
CA ALA A 78 -5.10 10.89 10.06
C ALA A 78 -5.00 10.11 8.77
N VAL A 79 -5.98 10.28 7.89
CA VAL A 79 -5.84 9.84 6.51
C VAL A 79 -5.60 11.06 5.66
N ILE A 80 -4.57 11.00 4.84
CA ILE A 80 -4.19 12.09 3.93
C ILE A 80 -4.36 11.58 2.51
N PRO A 81 -5.52 11.84 1.87
CA PRO A 81 -5.71 11.45 0.48
C PRO A 81 -5.00 12.46 -0.43
N ILE A 82 -4.11 11.96 -1.26
CA ILE A 82 -3.35 12.78 -2.22
C ILE A 82 -3.78 12.37 -3.62
N ARG A 83 -4.27 13.34 -4.39
CA ARG A 83 -4.52 13.14 -5.81
C ARG A 83 -3.26 13.47 -6.58
N GLY A 84 -2.66 12.47 -7.22
CA GLY A 84 -1.46 12.73 -7.99
C GLY A 84 -0.81 11.46 -8.52
N ASP A 85 0.25 11.67 -9.29
CA ASP A 85 1.04 10.60 -9.85
C ASP A 85 1.93 9.98 -8.77
N VAL A 86 1.85 8.65 -8.63
CA VAL A 86 2.61 7.89 -7.63
C VAL A 86 4.12 8.12 -7.78
N PHE A 87 4.64 8.10 -8.99
CA PHE A 87 6.08 8.26 -9.22
C PHE A 87 6.57 9.64 -8.77
N ARG A 88 5.79 10.67 -9.05
CA ARG A 88 6.10 12.03 -8.60
C ARG A 88 6.06 12.13 -7.08
N PHE A 89 5.04 11.54 -6.47
CA PHE A 89 4.93 11.52 -5.01
C PHE A 89 6.13 10.84 -4.37
N VAL A 90 6.48 9.63 -4.82
CA VAL A 90 7.58 8.85 -4.25
C VAL A 90 8.90 9.61 -4.37
N LYS A 91 9.15 10.26 -5.51
CA LYS A 91 10.39 11.00 -5.73
C LYS A 91 10.56 12.20 -4.81
N SER A 92 9.46 12.80 -4.35
CA SER A 92 9.49 14.00 -3.51
C SER A 92 9.26 13.71 -2.03
N CYS A 93 8.80 12.52 -1.68
CA CYS A 93 8.45 12.18 -0.30
C CYS A 93 9.69 12.06 0.59
N LYS A 94 9.63 12.72 1.74
CA LYS A 94 10.71 12.70 2.75
C LYS A 94 10.34 11.89 3.99
N GLN A 95 9.12 11.39 4.05
CA GLN A 95 8.62 10.62 5.19
C GLN A 95 8.91 9.13 5.01
N GLN A 96 9.13 8.42 6.11
CA GLN A 96 9.26 6.97 6.12
C GLN A 96 8.02 6.32 6.70
N PHE A 97 7.76 5.07 6.30
CA PHE A 97 6.56 4.34 6.63
C PHE A 97 6.88 2.97 7.24
N ASP A 98 6.03 2.54 8.18
CA ASP A 98 6.07 1.18 8.73
C ASP A 98 5.56 0.17 7.73
N PHE A 99 4.60 0.57 6.90
CA PHE A 99 3.95 -0.28 5.92
C PHE A 99 3.72 0.47 4.62
N ILE A 100 4.06 -0.14 3.50
CA ILE A 100 3.78 0.41 2.17
C ILE A 100 3.06 -0.67 1.35
N PHE A 101 1.97 -0.29 0.70
CA PHE A 101 1.24 -1.15 -0.23
C PHE A 101 1.19 -0.45 -1.59
N ALA A 102 1.40 -1.20 -2.67
CA ALA A 102 1.26 -0.65 -4.01
C ALA A 102 0.54 -1.66 -4.91
N ASP A 103 -0.49 -1.19 -5.60
CA ASP A 103 -1.29 -1.99 -6.54
C ASP A 103 -1.43 -1.25 -7.87
N PRO A 104 -0.36 -1.20 -8.67
CA PRO A 104 -0.43 -0.50 -9.96
C PRO A 104 -1.27 -1.26 -10.98
N PRO A 105 -1.78 -0.57 -12.01
CA PRO A 105 -2.37 -1.26 -13.15
C PRO A 105 -1.35 -2.25 -13.74
N TYR A 106 -1.79 -3.47 -14.03
CA TYR A 106 -0.88 -4.51 -14.51
C TYR A 106 -0.22 -4.17 -15.84
N ALA A 107 -0.85 -3.33 -16.65
CA ALA A 107 -0.32 -2.88 -17.93
C ALA A 107 0.64 -1.69 -17.82
N LEU A 108 0.86 -1.17 -16.61
CA LEU A 108 1.75 -0.04 -16.41
C LEU A 108 3.19 -0.42 -16.76
N LYS A 109 3.78 0.33 -17.70
CA LYS A 109 5.11 0.03 -18.23
C LYS A 109 6.20 0.12 -17.16
N GLU A 110 6.06 1.05 -16.23
CA GLU A 110 7.05 1.29 -15.18
C GLU A 110 6.87 0.39 -13.96
N LEU A 111 5.89 -0.53 -13.99
CA LEU A 111 5.58 -1.40 -12.86
C LEU A 111 6.81 -2.10 -12.28
N PRO A 112 7.71 -2.70 -13.10
CA PRO A 112 8.85 -3.42 -12.54
C PRO A 112 9.84 -2.55 -11.79
N THR A 113 9.80 -1.22 -11.98
CA THR A 113 10.74 -0.30 -11.34
C THR A 113 10.31 0.13 -9.94
N ILE A 114 9.06 -0.15 -9.55
CA ILE A 114 8.50 0.38 -8.30
C ILE A 114 9.27 -0.12 -7.07
N PRO A 115 9.60 -1.42 -6.92
CA PRO A 115 10.36 -1.84 -5.74
C PRO A 115 11.69 -1.11 -5.61
N ASP A 116 12.46 -0.99 -6.69
CA ASP A 116 13.74 -0.27 -6.66
C ASP A 116 13.55 1.18 -6.21
N LEU A 117 12.51 1.83 -6.70
CA LEU A 117 12.25 3.23 -6.37
C LEU A 117 11.92 3.41 -4.89
N ILE A 118 11.15 2.52 -4.30
CA ILE A 118 10.80 2.55 -2.88
C ILE A 118 12.08 2.51 -2.02
N PHE A 119 13.00 1.61 -2.33
CA PHE A 119 14.22 1.45 -1.55
C PHE A 119 15.25 2.52 -1.86
N GLU A 120 15.35 2.95 -3.11
CA GLU A 120 16.24 4.03 -3.53
C GLU A 120 15.89 5.34 -2.83
N LYS A 121 14.60 5.62 -2.64
CA LYS A 121 14.13 6.82 -1.95
C LYS A 121 14.02 6.65 -0.43
N ASN A 122 14.38 5.48 0.08
CA ASN A 122 14.42 5.20 1.52
C ASN A 122 13.08 5.49 2.21
N LEU A 123 11.99 4.99 1.63
CA LEU A 123 10.66 5.25 2.15
C LEU A 123 10.21 4.26 3.23
N LEU A 124 10.92 3.15 3.40
CA LEU A 124 10.52 2.11 4.34
C LEU A 124 11.38 2.20 5.60
N LYS A 125 10.73 2.24 6.78
CA LYS A 125 11.44 2.20 8.05
C LYS A 125 12.19 0.88 8.20
N GLU A 126 13.17 0.84 9.13
CA GLU A 126 14.05 -0.32 9.33
C GLU A 126 13.29 -1.64 9.51
N ASP A 127 12.22 -1.64 10.31
CA ASP A 127 11.40 -2.83 10.54
C ASP A 127 10.16 -2.88 9.67
N GLY A 128 10.10 -2.04 8.65
CA GLY A 128 8.94 -1.92 7.80
C GLY A 128 8.81 -3.04 6.78
N ILE A 129 7.60 -3.18 6.24
CA ILE A 129 7.29 -4.13 5.20
C ILE A 129 6.61 -3.45 4.02
N PHE A 130 7.03 -3.80 2.81
CA PHE A 130 6.43 -3.33 1.56
C PHE A 130 5.75 -4.51 0.88
N VAL A 131 4.47 -4.37 0.55
CA VAL A 131 3.68 -5.36 -0.16
C VAL A 131 3.34 -4.82 -1.55
N PHE A 132 3.71 -5.57 -2.56
CA PHE A 132 3.55 -5.18 -3.95
C PHE A 132 2.63 -6.16 -4.66
N GLU A 133 1.46 -5.69 -5.11
CA GLU A 133 0.55 -6.50 -5.90
C GLU A 133 0.91 -6.33 -7.39
N HIS A 134 1.01 -7.44 -8.12
CA HIS A 134 1.41 -7.43 -9.53
C HIS A 134 0.84 -8.62 -10.27
N GLY A 135 0.98 -8.62 -11.60
CA GLY A 135 0.56 -9.74 -12.43
C GLY A 135 1.48 -10.94 -12.31
N LYS A 136 1.01 -12.08 -12.80
CA LYS A 136 1.74 -13.36 -12.73
C LYS A 136 3.04 -13.38 -13.56
N ASP A 137 3.19 -12.43 -14.49
CA ASP A 137 4.33 -12.40 -15.40
C ASP A 137 5.60 -11.79 -14.78
N TYR A 138 5.50 -11.33 -13.53
CA TYR A 138 6.62 -10.69 -12.83
C TYR A 138 7.13 -11.59 -11.72
N ASP A 139 8.45 -11.67 -11.61
CA ASP A 139 9.14 -12.41 -10.56
C ASP A 139 10.18 -11.49 -9.93
N PHE A 140 9.99 -11.16 -8.66
CA PHE A 140 10.88 -10.28 -7.91
C PHE A 140 11.80 -11.04 -6.95
N SER A 141 11.85 -12.36 -7.04
CA SER A 141 12.61 -13.21 -6.10
C SER A 141 14.11 -12.91 -6.08
N GLN A 142 14.66 -12.29 -7.11
CA GLN A 142 16.07 -11.91 -7.16
C GLN A 142 16.37 -10.53 -6.61
N HIS A 143 15.32 -9.78 -6.21
CA HIS A 143 15.51 -8.44 -5.64
C HIS A 143 16.19 -8.55 -4.27
N PRO A 144 17.18 -7.68 -3.96
CA PRO A 144 17.92 -7.76 -2.67
C PRO A 144 17.03 -7.67 -1.43
N HIS A 145 15.88 -7.02 -1.51
CA HIS A 145 14.96 -6.84 -0.38
C HIS A 145 13.78 -7.81 -0.39
N PHE A 146 13.73 -8.72 -1.35
CA PHE A 146 12.62 -9.66 -1.47
C PHE A 146 12.60 -10.65 -0.29
N VAL A 147 11.39 -10.89 0.25
CA VAL A 147 11.19 -11.83 1.36
C VAL A 147 10.43 -13.06 0.89
N GLU A 148 9.24 -12.88 0.32
CA GLU A 148 8.42 -13.99 -0.13
C GLU A 148 7.36 -13.54 -1.13
N HIS A 149 6.81 -14.50 -1.85
CA HIS A 149 5.73 -14.31 -2.80
C HIS A 149 4.51 -15.10 -2.34
N ARG A 150 3.33 -14.50 -2.42
CA ARG A 150 2.05 -15.14 -2.12
C ARG A 150 1.09 -14.97 -3.29
N SER A 151 0.38 -16.04 -3.62
CA SER A 151 -0.67 -16.04 -4.65
C SER A 151 -2.00 -16.44 -4.06
N TYR A 152 -3.04 -15.69 -4.36
CA TYR A 152 -4.41 -16.00 -3.96
C TYR A 152 -5.31 -15.85 -5.19
N GLY A 153 -5.67 -16.99 -5.80
CA GLY A 153 -6.34 -16.96 -7.10
C GLY A 153 -5.43 -16.35 -8.16
N SER A 154 -5.90 -15.32 -8.85
CA SER A 154 -5.11 -14.62 -9.86
C SER A 154 -4.31 -13.45 -9.29
N VAL A 155 -4.40 -13.20 -7.98
CA VAL A 155 -3.73 -12.07 -7.33
C VAL A 155 -2.38 -12.51 -6.80
N ASN A 156 -1.34 -11.76 -7.13
CA ASN A 156 0.04 -12.05 -6.71
C ASN A 156 0.57 -10.90 -5.86
N PHE A 157 1.21 -11.26 -4.74
CA PHE A 157 1.88 -10.30 -3.85
C PHE A 157 3.34 -10.69 -3.69
N SER A 158 4.23 -9.73 -3.82
CA SER A 158 5.62 -9.87 -3.41
C SER A 158 5.87 -8.99 -2.19
N LEU A 159 6.54 -9.54 -1.20
CA LEU A 159 6.81 -8.87 0.08
C LEU A 159 8.29 -8.55 0.16
N PHE A 160 8.59 -7.33 0.63
CA PHE A 160 9.96 -6.81 0.73
C PHE A 160 10.19 -6.20 2.10
N LYS A 161 11.42 -6.29 2.59
CA LYS A 161 11.85 -5.66 3.84
C LYS A 161 13.04 -4.74 3.61
N SER A 162 13.19 -3.74 4.47
CA SER A 162 14.36 -2.86 4.48
C SER A 162 15.65 -3.63 4.74
N ILE A 163 15.59 -4.52 5.72
CA ILE A 163 16.71 -5.38 6.11
C ILE A 163 16.28 -6.83 5.95
N VAL A 164 17.05 -7.57 5.18
CA VAL A 164 16.77 -8.98 4.90
C VAL A 164 17.85 -9.85 5.47
#